data_1d5d6e5e46a04ce224917836e3eac8d9
#
_entry.id   1d5d6e5e46a04ce224917836e3eac8d9
#
_cell.length_a   1.000
_cell.length_b   1.000
_cell.length_c   1.000
_cell.angle_alpha   90.00
_cell.angle_beta   90.00
_cell.angle_gamma   90.00
#
_symmetry.space_group_name_H-M   'P 1'
#
loop_
_entity.id
_entity.type
_entity.pdbx_description
1 polymer ?
#
loop_
_entity_poly.entity_id
_entity_poly.type
_entity_poly.pdbx_seq_one_letter_code
_entity_poly.pdbx_strand_id
1 'polypeptide(L)'
;LMAAEERLRLERLDGIGKEQDVLISIGIGGSYLGNQAIFDIFYGPYWNMRSRGERNGYPQVFFAGQNADPAALMDLVRQLRRERGRCSHKLRVLLLIISKSGTTVEPMAAFHVLRRELSDFCELSFITVTDRNTGKLHELAEREGWEQFAVPEGIGGRFSVFSQVGLVWGKLVGLDIRAFLDGARFVEEHCRGKISDNPALMLAAVKFIAMKEY
;
A
#
# COMPACT_ATOMS: atom_id res chain seq x y z
N LEU A 1 -17.87 10.82 2.34
CA LEU A 1 -17.17 12.06 1.97
C LEU A 1 -16.01 12.26 2.93
N MET A 2 -14.81 12.21 2.42
CA MET A 2 -13.56 12.43 3.16
C MET A 2 -13.51 13.92 3.59
N ALA A 3 -13.06 14.19 4.83
CA ALA A 3 -12.89 15.55 5.31
C ALA A 3 -11.90 16.35 4.44
N ALA A 4 -12.09 17.65 4.29
CA ALA A 4 -11.25 18.49 3.44
C ALA A 4 -9.77 18.45 3.86
N GLU A 5 -9.51 18.41 5.14
CA GLU A 5 -8.16 18.29 5.70
C GLU A 5 -7.47 16.98 5.30
N GLU A 6 -8.19 15.86 5.39
CA GLU A 6 -7.67 14.54 5.02
C GLU A 6 -7.36 14.46 3.52
N ARG A 7 -8.18 15.13 2.70
CA ARG A 7 -7.93 15.25 1.26
C ARG A 7 -6.65 16.03 0.97
N LEU A 8 -6.43 17.16 1.63
CA LEU A 8 -5.19 17.94 1.49
C LEU A 8 -3.96 17.15 1.92
N ARG A 9 -4.06 16.37 3.00
CA ARG A 9 -2.99 15.49 3.44
C ARG A 9 -2.66 14.43 2.38
N LEU A 10 -3.68 13.80 1.79
CA LEU A 10 -3.46 12.84 0.70
C LEU A 10 -2.82 13.48 -0.55
N GLU A 11 -3.19 14.71 -0.90
CA GLU A 11 -2.60 15.39 -2.06
C GLU A 11 -1.10 15.66 -1.89
N ARG A 12 -0.63 15.93 -0.66
CA ARG A 12 0.80 16.10 -0.35
C ARG A 12 1.64 14.84 -0.58
N LEU A 13 1.04 13.66 -0.50
CA LEU A 13 1.75 12.39 -0.66
C LEU A 13 2.36 12.19 -2.06
N ASP A 14 1.81 12.84 -3.08
CA ASP A 14 2.37 12.83 -4.44
C ASP A 14 3.79 13.42 -4.45
N GLY A 15 3.98 14.56 -3.80
CA GLY A 15 5.30 15.17 -3.64
C GLY A 15 6.24 14.31 -2.80
N ILE A 16 5.74 13.80 -1.67
CA ILE A 16 6.52 12.91 -0.80
C ILE A 16 6.99 11.66 -1.57
N GLY A 17 6.11 11.04 -2.36
CA GLY A 17 6.46 9.90 -3.19
C GLY A 17 7.60 10.20 -4.17
N LYS A 18 7.53 11.34 -4.85
CA LYS A 18 8.57 11.79 -5.79
C LYS A 18 9.90 12.16 -5.13
N GLU A 19 9.92 12.45 -3.85
CA GLU A 19 11.16 12.66 -3.10
C GLU A 19 11.90 11.37 -2.76
N GLN A 20 11.20 10.23 -2.78
CA GLN A 20 11.78 8.93 -2.42
C GLN A 20 12.44 8.24 -3.62
N ASP A 21 13.47 7.46 -3.36
CA ASP A 21 14.06 6.56 -4.33
C ASP A 21 13.37 5.18 -4.30
N VAL A 22 12.93 4.77 -3.10
CA VAL A 22 12.30 3.47 -2.83
C VAL A 22 11.10 3.64 -1.89
N LEU A 23 10.00 2.97 -2.20
CA LEU A 23 8.85 2.73 -1.33
C LEU A 23 8.79 1.26 -0.95
N ILE A 24 8.82 0.94 0.34
CA ILE A 24 8.56 -0.41 0.84
C ILE A 24 7.21 -0.40 1.56
N SER A 25 6.21 -1.07 0.97
CA SER A 25 4.89 -1.25 1.57
C SER A 25 4.90 -2.48 2.45
N ILE A 26 4.69 -2.30 3.75
CA ILE A 26 4.76 -3.38 4.75
C ILE A 26 3.35 -3.68 5.24
N GLY A 27 2.86 -4.89 4.97
CA GLY A 27 1.52 -5.30 5.33
C GLY A 27 1.24 -6.77 4.96
N ILE A 28 0.11 -7.31 5.44
CA ILE A 28 -0.34 -8.66 5.14
C ILE A 28 -1.85 -8.69 4.84
N GLY A 29 -2.31 -9.67 4.11
CA GLY A 29 -3.73 -9.83 3.77
C GLY A 29 -4.30 -8.60 3.09
N GLY A 30 -5.36 -8.01 3.62
CA GLY A 30 -6.00 -6.81 3.06
C GLY A 30 -5.11 -5.56 3.05
N SER A 31 -4.12 -5.50 3.91
CA SER A 31 -3.12 -4.41 3.93
C SER A 31 -2.05 -4.55 2.83
N TYR A 32 -2.02 -5.66 2.11
CA TYR A 32 -1.07 -5.97 1.06
C TYR A 32 -1.74 -6.24 -0.30
N LEU A 33 -2.70 -7.18 -0.34
CA LEU A 33 -3.23 -7.73 -1.59
C LEU A 33 -3.87 -6.69 -2.51
N GLY A 34 -4.60 -5.73 -1.95
CA GLY A 34 -5.21 -4.65 -2.74
C GLY A 34 -4.17 -3.76 -3.41
N ASN A 35 -3.13 -3.37 -2.67
CA ASN A 35 -2.04 -2.54 -3.17
C ASN A 35 -1.20 -3.29 -4.21
N GLN A 36 -0.92 -4.57 -4.00
CA GLN A 36 -0.26 -5.43 -4.97
C GLN A 36 -1.08 -5.55 -6.27
N ALA A 37 -2.38 -5.78 -6.17
CA ALA A 37 -3.26 -5.86 -7.34
C ALA A 37 -3.27 -4.55 -8.15
N ILE A 38 -3.36 -3.40 -7.49
CA ILE A 38 -3.26 -2.09 -8.15
C ILE A 38 -1.89 -1.96 -8.84
N PHE A 39 -0.81 -2.35 -8.15
CA PHE A 39 0.53 -2.29 -8.71
C PHE A 39 0.66 -3.14 -9.97
N ASP A 40 0.20 -4.37 -9.94
CA ASP A 40 0.29 -5.29 -11.07
C ASP A 40 -0.53 -4.81 -12.28
N ILE A 41 -1.72 -4.21 -12.03
CA ILE A 41 -2.63 -3.71 -13.08
C ILE A 41 -2.07 -2.44 -13.75
N PHE A 42 -1.61 -1.46 -12.98
CA PHE A 42 -1.28 -0.13 -13.51
C PHE A 42 0.20 0.08 -13.81
N TYR A 43 1.09 -0.63 -13.11
CA TYR A 43 2.55 -0.41 -13.22
C TYR A 43 3.27 -1.61 -13.85
N GLY A 44 2.79 -2.83 -13.59
CA GLY A 44 3.31 -4.08 -14.14
C GLY A 44 4.65 -4.54 -13.56
N PRO A 45 5.10 -5.76 -13.95
CA PRO A 45 6.22 -6.44 -13.28
C PRO A 45 7.59 -5.79 -13.50
N TYR A 46 7.73 -4.96 -14.53
CA TYR A 46 9.01 -4.33 -14.88
C TYR A 46 9.15 -2.89 -14.37
N TRP A 47 8.23 -2.40 -13.52
CA TRP A 47 8.28 -1.05 -12.97
C TRP A 47 9.63 -0.69 -12.35
N ASN A 48 10.16 -1.56 -11.51
CA ASN A 48 11.41 -1.32 -10.79
C ASN A 48 12.66 -1.34 -11.70
N MET A 49 12.54 -1.88 -12.91
CA MET A 49 13.63 -1.90 -13.90
C MET A 49 13.69 -0.62 -14.73
N ARG A 50 12.62 0.18 -14.74
CA ARG A 50 12.57 1.45 -15.46
C ARG A 50 13.46 2.48 -14.78
N SER A 51 14.01 3.39 -15.57
CA SER A 51 14.69 4.58 -15.03
C SER A 51 13.71 5.47 -14.24
N ARG A 52 14.22 6.34 -13.39
CA ARG A 52 13.39 7.29 -12.64
C ARG A 52 12.54 8.18 -13.55
N GLY A 53 13.08 8.60 -14.70
CA GLY A 53 12.34 9.37 -15.69
C GLY A 53 11.15 8.61 -16.27
N GLU A 54 11.33 7.35 -16.63
CA GLU A 54 10.26 6.47 -17.13
C GLU A 54 9.20 6.14 -16.08
N ARG A 55 9.55 6.28 -14.80
CA ARG A 55 8.61 6.22 -13.67
C ARG A 55 7.99 7.58 -13.32
N ASN A 56 8.15 8.60 -14.16
CA ASN A 56 7.68 9.97 -13.90
C ASN A 56 8.15 10.54 -12.55
N GLY A 57 9.34 10.17 -12.11
CA GLY A 57 9.92 10.61 -10.84
C GLY A 57 9.48 9.80 -9.61
N TYR A 58 8.60 8.82 -9.76
CA TYR A 58 8.13 7.99 -8.64
C TYR A 58 9.15 6.91 -8.22
N PRO A 59 9.04 6.39 -6.98
CA PRO A 59 10.00 5.43 -6.44
C PRO A 59 9.93 4.06 -7.10
N GLN A 60 10.96 3.25 -6.90
CA GLN A 60 10.84 1.79 -6.98
C GLN A 60 9.93 1.31 -5.83
N VAL A 61 9.14 0.26 -6.09
CA VAL A 61 8.14 -0.24 -5.15
C VAL A 61 8.44 -1.67 -4.77
N PHE A 62 8.51 -1.93 -3.47
CA PHE A 62 8.67 -3.28 -2.92
C PHE A 62 7.59 -3.53 -1.87
N PHE A 63 7.24 -4.81 -1.71
CA PHE A 63 6.30 -5.27 -0.70
C PHE A 63 7.00 -6.20 0.29
N ALA A 64 6.66 -6.07 1.57
CA ALA A 64 7.22 -6.88 2.65
C ALA A 64 6.17 -7.17 3.73
N GLY A 65 6.45 -8.13 4.59
CA GLY A 65 5.59 -8.44 5.74
C GLY A 65 4.37 -9.30 5.42
N GLN A 66 4.25 -9.82 4.19
CA GLN A 66 3.20 -10.76 3.79
C GLN A 66 3.47 -12.19 4.29
N ASN A 67 4.68 -12.47 4.74
CA ASN A 67 5.10 -13.72 5.36
C ASN A 67 6.26 -13.46 6.34
N ALA A 68 6.71 -14.50 7.02
CA ALA A 68 7.83 -14.47 7.98
C ALA A 68 9.14 -15.01 7.37
N ASP A 69 9.31 -14.95 6.03
CA ASP A 69 10.51 -15.44 5.37
C ASP A 69 11.70 -14.46 5.52
N PRO A 70 12.71 -14.79 6.32
CA PRO A 70 13.86 -13.92 6.49
C PRO A 70 14.74 -13.85 5.24
N ALA A 71 14.74 -14.86 4.37
CA ALA A 71 15.57 -14.88 3.18
C ALA A 71 15.11 -13.81 2.19
N ALA A 72 13.80 -13.68 1.94
CA ALA A 72 13.24 -12.65 1.07
C ALA A 72 13.53 -11.23 1.58
N LEU A 73 13.41 -10.99 2.90
CA LEU A 73 13.75 -9.70 3.50
C LEU A 73 15.24 -9.37 3.33
N MET A 74 16.13 -10.34 3.58
CA MET A 74 17.56 -10.12 3.45
C MET A 74 18.00 -9.97 1.98
N ASP A 75 17.30 -10.57 1.04
CA ASP A 75 17.54 -10.34 -0.39
C ASP A 75 17.17 -8.92 -0.79
N LEU A 76 16.04 -8.39 -0.31
CA LEU A 76 15.67 -7.00 -0.51
C LEU A 76 16.75 -6.06 0.07
N VAL A 77 17.19 -6.28 1.31
CA VAL A 77 18.27 -5.48 1.93
C VAL A 77 19.56 -5.52 1.09
N ARG A 78 19.96 -6.72 0.61
CA ARG A 78 21.14 -6.88 -0.25
C ARG A 78 20.99 -6.13 -1.57
N GLN A 79 19.80 -6.18 -2.18
CA GLN A 79 19.50 -5.44 -3.42
C GLN A 79 19.63 -3.93 -3.20
N LEU A 80 19.02 -3.39 -2.15
CA LEU A 80 19.08 -1.97 -1.83
C LEU A 80 20.51 -1.52 -1.49
N ARG A 81 21.30 -2.35 -0.81
CA ARG A 81 22.73 -2.07 -0.54
C ARG A 81 23.56 -2.00 -1.83
N ARG A 82 23.27 -2.84 -2.82
CA ARG A 82 23.90 -2.77 -4.16
C ARG A 82 23.51 -1.49 -4.90
N GLU A 83 22.24 -1.12 -4.85
CA GLU A 83 21.74 0.12 -5.47
C GLU A 83 22.36 1.36 -4.82
N ARG A 84 22.46 1.38 -3.48
CA ARG A 84 23.15 2.43 -2.75
C ARG A 84 24.61 2.60 -3.23
N GLY A 85 25.30 1.51 -3.51
CA GLY A 85 26.68 1.54 -4.04
C GLY A 85 26.82 2.19 -5.42
N ARG A 86 25.72 2.33 -6.16
CA ARG A 86 25.66 2.99 -7.48
C ARG A 86 25.22 4.45 -7.42
N CYS A 87 24.72 4.91 -6.28
CA CYS A 87 24.24 6.26 -6.08
C CYS A 87 25.29 7.14 -5.42
N SER A 88 25.32 8.44 -5.75
CA SER A 88 26.19 9.43 -5.11
C SER A 88 25.67 9.89 -3.74
N HIS A 89 24.41 9.61 -3.40
CA HIS A 89 23.71 10.00 -2.16
C HIS A 89 23.15 8.77 -1.44
N LYS A 90 22.79 8.90 -0.16
CA LYS A 90 22.04 7.86 0.55
C LYS A 90 20.70 7.65 -0.14
N LEU A 91 20.30 6.39 -0.31
CA LEU A 91 18.95 6.07 -0.81
C LEU A 91 17.89 6.59 0.17
N ARG A 92 16.94 7.35 -0.33
CA ARG A 92 15.77 7.80 0.44
C ARG A 92 14.69 6.73 0.34
N VAL A 93 14.43 6.07 1.46
CA VAL A 93 13.53 4.92 1.54
C VAL A 93 12.35 5.26 2.44
N LEU A 94 11.16 5.23 1.88
CA LEU A 94 9.93 5.35 2.64
C LEU A 94 9.43 3.96 3.04
N LEU A 95 9.29 3.73 4.34
CA LEU A 95 8.59 2.59 4.90
C LEU A 95 7.12 2.98 5.14
N LEU A 96 6.21 2.43 4.36
CA LEU A 96 4.77 2.55 4.55
C LEU A 96 4.27 1.33 5.32
N ILE A 97 3.95 1.50 6.60
CA ILE A 97 3.53 0.42 7.48
C ILE A 97 1.99 0.42 7.57
N ILE A 98 1.37 -0.65 7.09
CA ILE A 98 -0.09 -0.80 7.04
C ILE A 98 -0.51 -1.95 7.96
N SER A 99 -1.00 -1.61 9.15
CA SER A 99 -1.50 -2.59 10.12
C SER A 99 -2.52 -1.94 11.05
N LYS A 100 -3.78 -2.39 10.99
CA LYS A 100 -4.85 -1.81 11.82
C LYS A 100 -4.54 -1.94 13.32
N SER A 101 -4.18 -3.12 13.79
CA SER A 101 -3.87 -3.37 15.20
C SER A 101 -2.44 -3.00 15.61
N GLY A 102 -1.51 -2.98 14.66
CA GLY A 102 -0.08 -2.85 14.94
C GLY A 102 0.53 -4.01 15.75
N THR A 103 -0.18 -5.15 15.84
CA THR A 103 0.25 -6.33 16.61
C THR A 103 0.44 -7.58 15.75
N THR A 104 0.10 -7.51 14.45
CA THR A 104 0.31 -8.62 13.52
C THR A 104 1.80 -8.90 13.39
N VAL A 105 2.21 -10.13 13.66
CA VAL A 105 3.62 -10.49 13.85
C VAL A 105 4.44 -10.28 12.59
N GLU A 106 3.96 -10.74 11.44
CA GLU A 106 4.71 -10.75 10.17
C GLU A 106 5.08 -9.33 9.70
N PRO A 107 4.14 -8.37 9.56
CA PRO A 107 4.50 -7.02 9.15
C PRO A 107 5.33 -6.27 10.21
N MET A 108 5.08 -6.51 11.50
CA MET A 108 5.87 -5.84 12.55
C MET A 108 7.29 -6.39 12.61
N ALA A 109 7.48 -7.70 12.46
CA ALA A 109 8.81 -8.30 12.37
C ALA A 109 9.58 -7.77 11.13
N ALA A 110 8.93 -7.75 9.96
CA ALA A 110 9.52 -7.20 8.74
C ALA A 110 9.90 -5.73 8.91
N PHE A 111 9.03 -4.91 9.51
CA PHE A 111 9.29 -3.52 9.80
C PHE A 111 10.54 -3.33 10.68
N HIS A 112 10.63 -4.04 11.81
CA HIS A 112 11.78 -3.90 12.72
C HIS A 112 13.09 -4.36 12.09
N VAL A 113 13.07 -5.44 11.32
CA VAL A 113 14.24 -5.92 10.56
C VAL A 113 14.67 -4.87 9.53
N LEU A 114 13.75 -4.40 8.68
CA LEU A 114 14.07 -3.43 7.64
C LEU A 114 14.54 -2.09 8.23
N ARG A 115 13.88 -1.60 9.28
CA ARG A 115 14.32 -0.37 9.99
C ARG A 115 15.77 -0.49 10.46
N ARG A 116 16.14 -1.62 11.07
CA ARG A 116 17.48 -1.87 11.57
C ARG A 116 18.50 -2.02 10.44
N GLU A 117 18.23 -2.88 9.48
CA GLU A 117 19.20 -3.24 8.44
C GLU A 117 19.45 -2.11 7.41
N LEU A 118 18.46 -1.22 7.20
CA LEU A 118 18.56 -0.11 6.26
C LEU A 118 19.12 1.18 6.88
N SER A 119 19.00 1.37 8.19
CA SER A 119 19.40 2.62 8.88
C SER A 119 20.86 3.04 8.64
N ASP A 120 21.76 2.08 8.44
CA ASP A 120 23.17 2.36 8.27
C ASP A 120 23.49 3.03 6.92
N PHE A 121 22.74 2.73 5.87
CA PHE A 121 23.08 3.14 4.51
C PHE A 121 21.95 3.84 3.75
N CYS A 122 20.74 3.93 4.32
CA CYS A 122 19.59 4.65 3.77
C CYS A 122 19.23 5.85 4.66
N GLU A 123 18.54 6.80 4.07
CA GLU A 123 17.73 7.82 4.75
C GLU A 123 16.30 7.31 4.82
N LEU A 124 15.82 7.03 6.04
CA LEU A 124 14.52 6.42 6.26
C LEU A 124 13.46 7.46 6.61
N SER A 125 12.33 7.37 5.97
CA SER A 125 11.10 8.06 6.32
C SER A 125 9.97 7.06 6.58
N PHE A 126 8.94 7.47 7.33
CA PHE A 126 7.92 6.56 7.81
C PHE A 126 6.54 7.19 7.67
N ILE A 127 5.61 6.41 7.10
CA ILE A 127 4.18 6.73 7.10
C ILE A 127 3.45 5.49 7.61
N THR A 128 2.41 5.68 8.42
CA THR A 128 1.60 4.57 8.94
C THR A 128 0.15 4.70 8.50
N VAL A 129 -0.45 3.54 8.21
CA VAL A 129 -1.91 3.41 8.04
C VAL A 129 -2.38 2.41 9.09
N THR A 130 -3.01 2.91 10.14
CA THR A 130 -3.32 2.14 11.34
C THR A 130 -4.67 2.54 11.94
N ASP A 131 -5.02 2.02 13.12
CA ASP A 131 -6.20 2.48 13.86
C ASP A 131 -6.03 3.96 14.26
N ARG A 132 -7.15 4.67 14.40
CA ARG A 132 -7.14 6.12 14.69
C ARG A 132 -6.63 6.44 16.09
N ASN A 133 -7.00 5.64 17.07
CA ASN A 133 -6.89 5.99 18.49
C ASN A 133 -6.18 4.92 19.32
N THR A 134 -5.97 3.73 18.78
CA THR A 134 -5.50 2.57 19.55
C THR A 134 -4.49 1.73 18.76
N GLY A 135 -3.74 0.93 19.48
CA GLY A 135 -2.83 -0.05 18.92
C GLY A 135 -1.36 0.34 18.98
N LYS A 136 -0.51 -0.69 19.02
CA LYS A 136 0.95 -0.50 19.20
C LYS A 136 1.60 0.31 18.07
N LEU A 137 1.09 0.20 16.84
CA LEU A 137 1.63 0.99 15.73
C LEU A 137 1.21 2.45 15.83
N HIS A 138 -0.02 2.73 16.30
CA HIS A 138 -0.48 4.09 16.58
C HIS A 138 0.39 4.74 17.66
N GLU A 139 0.57 4.09 18.80
CA GLU A 139 1.40 4.58 19.91
C GLU A 139 2.87 4.83 19.48
N LEU A 140 3.42 3.91 18.66
CA LEU A 140 4.76 4.06 18.12
C LEU A 140 4.86 5.28 17.21
N ALA A 141 3.91 5.45 16.29
CA ALA A 141 3.92 6.55 15.34
C ALA A 141 3.73 7.91 16.02
N GLU A 142 2.89 8.01 17.05
CA GLU A 142 2.76 9.22 17.89
C GLU A 142 4.06 9.56 18.60
N ARG A 143 4.69 8.58 19.23
CA ARG A 143 5.95 8.78 19.95
C ARG A 143 7.08 9.24 19.05
N GLU A 144 7.15 8.70 17.83
CA GLU A 144 8.23 9.00 16.86
C GLU A 144 7.86 10.21 15.96
N GLY A 145 6.65 10.76 16.05
CA GLY A 145 6.17 11.89 15.24
C GLY A 145 5.95 11.56 13.76
N TRP A 146 5.59 10.30 13.45
CA TRP A 146 5.36 9.89 12.06
C TRP A 146 4.00 10.34 11.55
N GLU A 147 3.89 10.55 10.25
CA GLU A 147 2.60 10.83 9.63
C GLU A 147 1.70 9.59 9.67
N GLN A 148 0.46 9.77 10.15
CA GLN A 148 -0.50 8.68 10.34
C GLN A 148 -1.77 8.93 9.54
N PHE A 149 -2.29 7.87 8.91
CA PHE A 149 -3.61 7.81 8.29
C PHE A 149 -4.45 6.74 8.97
N ALA A 150 -5.71 7.05 9.23
CA ALA A 150 -6.58 6.14 9.95
C ALA A 150 -7.30 5.18 9.01
N VAL A 151 -7.29 3.88 9.32
CA VAL A 151 -8.21 2.93 8.71
C VAL A 151 -9.62 3.23 9.21
N PRO A 152 -10.62 3.46 8.34
CA PRO A 152 -11.97 3.74 8.77
C PRO A 152 -12.57 2.60 9.61
N GLU A 153 -13.39 2.96 10.60
CA GLU A 153 -14.11 1.99 11.41
C GLU A 153 -15.07 1.16 10.55
N GLY A 154 -15.28 -0.10 10.94
CA GLY A 154 -16.17 -1.02 10.26
C GLY A 154 -15.63 -1.60 8.93
N ILE A 155 -14.52 -1.11 8.41
CA ILE A 155 -13.91 -1.68 7.19
C ILE A 155 -13.02 -2.86 7.55
N GLY A 156 -13.39 -4.05 7.02
CA GLY A 156 -12.55 -5.24 7.09
C GLY A 156 -11.39 -5.17 6.09
N GLY A 157 -10.27 -5.86 6.41
CA GLY A 157 -9.05 -5.82 5.61
C GLY A 157 -9.28 -6.07 4.11
N ARG A 158 -10.05 -7.08 3.75
CA ARG A 158 -10.36 -7.44 2.34
C ARG A 158 -11.20 -6.42 1.56
N PHE A 159 -11.77 -5.42 2.24
CA PHE A 159 -12.56 -4.33 1.64
C PHE A 159 -11.85 -2.97 1.71
N SER A 160 -10.59 -2.94 2.15
CA SER A 160 -9.91 -1.69 2.52
C SER A 160 -9.21 -0.96 1.37
N VAL A 161 -9.14 -1.54 0.17
CA VAL A 161 -8.39 -0.97 -0.96
C VAL A 161 -8.89 0.42 -1.38
N PHE A 162 -10.17 0.73 -1.21
CA PHE A 162 -10.77 2.06 -1.46
C PHE A 162 -10.76 2.97 -0.22
N SER A 163 -10.06 2.59 0.84
CA SER A 163 -9.81 3.42 2.02
C SER A 163 -8.37 3.94 2.01
N GLN A 164 -7.95 4.58 3.12
CA GLN A 164 -6.57 5.06 3.28
C GLN A 164 -5.51 3.98 3.03
N VAL A 165 -5.86 2.70 3.20
CA VAL A 165 -4.96 1.57 2.89
C VAL A 165 -4.48 1.59 1.44
N GLY A 166 -5.39 1.77 0.49
CA GLY A 166 -5.02 1.85 -0.93
C GLY A 166 -4.76 3.28 -1.41
N LEU A 167 -5.48 4.29 -0.86
CA LEU A 167 -5.37 5.66 -1.33
C LEU A 167 -4.02 6.31 -0.96
N VAL A 168 -3.51 6.06 0.25
CA VAL A 168 -2.18 6.52 0.70
C VAL A 168 -1.10 5.90 -0.17
N TRP A 169 -1.14 4.59 -0.32
CA TRP A 169 -0.20 3.86 -1.18
C TRP A 169 -0.26 4.38 -2.62
N GLY A 170 -1.46 4.48 -3.18
CA GLY A 170 -1.69 4.92 -4.56
C GLY A 170 -1.11 6.32 -4.82
N LYS A 171 -1.31 7.27 -3.91
CA LYS A 171 -0.75 8.62 -4.05
C LYS A 171 0.79 8.61 -4.02
N LEU A 172 1.40 7.83 -3.18
CA LEU A 172 2.86 7.73 -3.10
C LEU A 172 3.51 7.20 -4.39
N VAL A 173 2.76 6.50 -5.23
CA VAL A 173 3.23 5.94 -6.51
C VAL A 173 2.63 6.63 -7.75
N GLY A 174 1.85 7.71 -7.56
CA GLY A 174 1.29 8.51 -8.64
C GLY A 174 0.00 7.98 -9.27
N LEU A 175 -0.75 7.16 -8.54
CA LEU A 175 -2.08 6.72 -9.00
C LEU A 175 -3.04 7.92 -9.02
N ASP A 176 -3.78 8.07 -10.11
CA ASP A 176 -4.93 8.96 -10.16
C ASP A 176 -6.06 8.41 -9.28
N ILE A 177 -6.06 8.84 -8.02
CA ILE A 177 -7.06 8.40 -7.03
C ILE A 177 -8.48 8.78 -7.43
N ARG A 178 -8.65 9.92 -8.12
CA ARG A 178 -9.97 10.35 -8.56
C ARG A 178 -10.52 9.39 -9.60
N ALA A 179 -9.77 9.13 -10.66
CA ALA A 179 -10.15 8.17 -11.68
C ALA A 179 -10.37 6.76 -11.11
N PHE A 180 -9.53 6.34 -10.15
CA PHE A 180 -9.65 5.06 -9.45
C PHE A 180 -10.97 4.95 -8.66
N LEU A 181 -11.35 5.99 -7.91
CA LEU A 181 -12.61 6.03 -7.17
C LEU A 181 -13.84 6.21 -8.08
N ASP A 182 -13.71 6.93 -9.19
CA ASP A 182 -14.78 7.08 -10.17
C ASP A 182 -15.07 5.75 -10.85
N GLY A 183 -14.04 4.94 -11.15
CA GLY A 183 -14.22 3.56 -11.62
C GLY A 183 -14.99 2.67 -10.61
N ALA A 184 -14.67 2.77 -9.33
CA ALA A 184 -15.39 2.05 -8.29
C ALA A 184 -16.86 2.48 -8.19
N ARG A 185 -17.14 3.78 -8.29
CA ARG A 185 -18.51 4.32 -8.30
C ARG A 185 -19.29 3.84 -9.51
N PHE A 186 -18.67 3.86 -10.68
CA PHE A 186 -19.29 3.34 -11.90
C PHE A 186 -19.76 1.89 -11.73
N VAL A 187 -18.92 1.01 -11.19
CA VAL A 187 -19.30 -0.39 -10.94
C VAL A 187 -20.37 -0.50 -9.87
N GLU A 188 -20.29 0.29 -8.79
CA GLU A 188 -21.30 0.30 -7.72
C GLU A 188 -22.69 0.67 -8.26
N GLU A 189 -22.78 1.69 -9.12
CA GLU A 189 -24.06 2.10 -9.75
C GLU A 189 -24.65 0.98 -10.60
N HIS A 190 -23.83 0.28 -11.40
CA HIS A 190 -24.28 -0.87 -12.20
C HIS A 190 -24.71 -2.06 -11.32
N CYS A 191 -24.07 -2.24 -10.17
CA CYS A 191 -24.44 -3.29 -9.22
C CYS A 191 -25.74 -3.01 -8.44
N ARG A 192 -26.40 -1.86 -8.63
CA ARG A 192 -27.73 -1.56 -8.08
C ARG A 192 -28.87 -1.94 -9.03
N GLY A 193 -28.56 -2.31 -10.26
CA GLY A 193 -29.52 -2.66 -11.30
C GLY A 193 -30.18 -4.03 -11.11
N LYS A 194 -31.08 -4.37 -12.04
CA LYS A 194 -31.70 -5.70 -12.11
C LYS A 194 -30.64 -6.76 -12.41
N ILE A 195 -30.95 -8.03 -12.14
CA ILE A 195 -30.00 -9.14 -12.31
C ILE A 195 -29.39 -9.20 -13.72
N SER A 196 -30.17 -8.88 -14.76
CA SER A 196 -29.72 -8.86 -16.16
C SER A 196 -28.61 -7.83 -16.43
N ASP A 197 -28.60 -6.75 -15.67
CA ASP A 197 -27.70 -5.60 -15.87
C ASP A 197 -26.69 -5.45 -14.73
N ASN A 198 -26.72 -6.41 -13.79
CA ASN A 198 -25.89 -6.40 -12.59
C ASN A 198 -24.85 -7.53 -12.65
N PRO A 199 -23.59 -7.22 -12.99
CA PRO A 199 -22.56 -8.26 -13.18
C PRO A 199 -22.26 -9.06 -11.90
N ALA A 200 -22.42 -8.46 -10.73
CA ALA A 200 -22.20 -9.15 -9.45
C ALA A 200 -23.31 -10.19 -9.19
N LEU A 201 -24.58 -9.82 -9.42
CA LEU A 201 -25.71 -10.74 -9.29
C LEU A 201 -25.67 -11.84 -10.36
N MET A 202 -25.30 -11.51 -11.61
CA MET A 202 -25.12 -12.51 -12.66
C MET A 202 -24.04 -13.53 -12.29
N LEU A 203 -22.88 -13.08 -11.81
CA LEU A 203 -21.81 -13.97 -11.37
C LEU A 203 -22.26 -14.85 -10.19
N ALA A 204 -22.99 -14.28 -9.24
CA ALA A 204 -23.55 -15.03 -8.12
C ALA A 204 -24.55 -16.10 -8.59
N ALA A 205 -25.42 -15.78 -9.54
CA ALA A 205 -26.39 -16.73 -10.12
C ALA A 205 -25.67 -17.88 -10.85
N VAL A 206 -24.67 -17.57 -11.69
CA VAL A 206 -23.88 -18.59 -12.39
C VAL A 206 -23.17 -19.53 -11.40
N LYS A 207 -22.54 -18.98 -10.37
CA LYS A 207 -21.89 -19.80 -9.32
C LYS A 207 -22.90 -20.67 -8.56
N PHE A 208 -24.06 -20.13 -8.24
CA PHE A 208 -25.12 -20.87 -7.55
C PHE A 208 -25.65 -22.05 -8.37
N ILE A 209 -25.88 -21.83 -9.68
CA ILE A 209 -26.31 -22.90 -10.60
C ILE A 209 -25.22 -23.97 -10.70
N ALA A 210 -23.97 -23.55 -10.95
CA ALA A 210 -22.84 -24.49 -11.02
C ALA A 210 -22.69 -25.35 -9.77
N MET A 211 -22.87 -24.77 -8.57
CA MET A 211 -22.82 -25.52 -7.31
C MET A 211 -23.96 -26.52 -7.11
N LYS A 212 -25.09 -26.38 -7.85
CA LYS A 212 -26.22 -27.31 -7.73
C LYS A 212 -26.13 -28.47 -8.73
N GLU A 213 -25.44 -28.25 -9.84
CA GLU A 213 -25.35 -29.25 -10.90
C GLU A 213 -24.11 -30.14 -10.81
N TYR A 214 -23.14 -29.75 -9.98
CA TYR A 214 -21.90 -30.47 -9.71
C TYR A 214 -21.67 -30.67 -8.19
#